data_36c832d6689cd27d800bdad807cd7d07
#
_entry.id   36c832d6689cd27d800bdad807cd7d07
#
_cell.length_a   1.000
_cell.length_b   1.000
_cell.length_c   1.000
_cell.angle_alpha   90.00
_cell.angle_beta   90.00
_cell.angle_gamma   90.00
#
_symmetry.space_group_name_H-M   'P 1'
#
loop_
_entity.id
_entity.type
_entity.pdbx_description
1 polymer ?
#
loop_
_entity_poly.entity_id
_entity_poly.type
_entity_poly.pdbx_seq_one_letter_code
_entity_poly.pdbx_strand_id
1 'polypeptide(L)'
;MNQNERLCPHPSDGKAVEKEYDIIVIGGGIAGCSAALASARHGKKTLLIEKLIVLGGLATTGHITIYLPLDDGYGRQVIGGISEELLKLSARYAYHGNDISTWKEDGRRYECKFNGPAFSLALEELLLSEGIDILYDSLFTGAQVSEGICSGVYVARFRSGSSASTD
;
A
#
# COMPACT_ATOMS: atom_id res chain seq x y z
N MET A 1 -4.17 31.06 -22.05
CA MET A 1 -4.81 30.21 -21.02
C MET A 1 -3.82 29.11 -20.68
N ASN A 2 -3.21 29.20 -19.53
CA ASN A 2 -2.12 28.32 -19.10
C ASN A 2 -2.73 27.00 -18.61
N GLN A 3 -2.45 25.88 -19.28
CA GLN A 3 -3.05 24.57 -18.97
C GLN A 3 -2.52 23.92 -17.69
N ASN A 4 -1.68 24.61 -16.91
CA ASN A 4 -1.05 24.11 -15.67
C ASN A 4 -1.80 24.50 -14.39
N GLU A 5 -2.92 25.19 -14.47
CA GLU A 5 -3.77 25.52 -13.30
C GLU A 5 -4.87 24.47 -13.03
N ARG A 6 -4.64 23.21 -13.32
CA ARG A 6 -5.56 22.14 -12.90
C ARG A 6 -5.35 21.80 -11.43
N LEU A 7 -6.01 22.61 -10.60
CA LEU A 7 -6.81 22.18 -9.47
C LEU A 7 -6.16 21.21 -8.48
N CYS A 8 -5.26 21.72 -7.66
CA CYS A 8 -5.34 21.35 -6.26
C CYS A 8 -6.33 22.33 -5.62
N PRO A 9 -7.52 21.92 -5.17
CA PRO A 9 -8.32 22.78 -4.33
C PRO A 9 -7.49 23.08 -3.08
N HIS A 10 -7.13 24.34 -2.90
CA HIS A 10 -6.51 24.81 -1.67
C HIS A 10 -7.54 24.56 -0.57
N PRO A 11 -7.26 23.76 0.45
CA PRO A 11 -8.22 23.56 1.54
C PRO A 11 -8.29 24.85 2.34
N SER A 12 -9.29 25.66 2.06
CA SER A 12 -9.53 26.89 2.81
C SER A 12 -9.92 26.66 4.28
N ASP A 13 -10.34 25.42 4.63
CA ASP A 13 -10.88 25.08 5.95
C ASP A 13 -10.34 23.76 6.54
N GLY A 14 -9.20 23.25 6.02
CA GLY A 14 -8.60 22.03 6.50
C GLY A 14 -7.94 22.20 7.86
N LYS A 15 -8.25 21.31 8.84
CA LYS A 15 -7.44 21.22 10.04
C LYS A 15 -6.09 20.59 9.69
N ALA A 16 -5.01 21.33 9.92
CA ALA A 16 -3.68 20.77 9.84
C ALA A 16 -3.53 19.64 10.89
N VAL A 17 -3.11 18.47 10.44
CA VAL A 17 -2.66 17.40 11.32
C VAL A 17 -1.15 17.53 11.41
N GLU A 18 -0.67 18.05 12.54
CA GLU A 18 0.75 18.22 12.79
C GLU A 18 1.36 16.88 13.25
N LYS A 19 1.63 15.99 12.31
CA LYS A 19 2.39 14.78 12.56
C LYS A 19 3.49 14.69 11.52
N GLU A 20 4.73 14.61 11.98
CA GLU A 20 5.89 14.56 11.11
C GLU A 20 6.27 13.13 10.76
N TYR A 21 6.66 12.91 9.52
CA TYR A 21 7.16 11.65 8.98
C TYR A 21 8.42 11.89 8.16
N ASP A 22 9.32 10.92 8.15
CA ASP A 22 10.46 10.94 7.26
C ASP A 22 10.03 10.63 5.82
N ILE A 23 9.08 9.71 5.66
CA ILE A 23 8.57 9.27 4.36
C ILE A 23 7.05 9.14 4.40
N ILE A 24 6.40 9.67 3.36
CA ILE A 24 4.97 9.50 3.11
C ILE A 24 4.80 8.74 1.80
N VAL A 25 4.17 7.58 1.86
CA VAL A 25 3.85 6.74 0.70
C VAL A 25 2.40 6.95 0.31
N ILE A 26 2.15 7.24 -0.96
CA ILE A 26 0.81 7.47 -1.49
C ILE A 26 0.34 6.26 -2.29
N GLY A 27 -0.73 5.64 -1.81
CA GLY A 27 -1.35 4.46 -2.38
C GLY A 27 -0.91 3.15 -1.72
N GLY A 28 -1.87 2.41 -1.15
CA GLY A 28 -1.68 1.14 -0.45
C GLY A 28 -1.78 -0.09 -1.35
N GLY A 29 -1.49 0.03 -2.65
CA GLY A 29 -1.28 -1.12 -3.53
C GLY A 29 0.00 -1.88 -3.18
N ILE A 30 0.27 -3.02 -3.84
CA ILE A 30 1.44 -3.86 -3.54
C ILE A 30 2.76 -3.06 -3.60
N ALA A 31 2.91 -2.18 -4.58
CA ALA A 31 4.09 -1.33 -4.70
C ALA A 31 4.25 -0.37 -3.51
N GLY A 32 3.15 0.28 -3.09
CA GLY A 32 3.15 1.18 -1.95
C GLY A 32 3.40 0.44 -0.62
N CYS A 33 2.75 -0.70 -0.41
CA CYS A 33 3.02 -1.56 0.75
C CYS A 33 4.51 -1.95 0.81
N SER A 34 5.09 -2.36 -0.34
CA SER A 34 6.51 -2.71 -0.43
C SER A 34 7.43 -1.52 -0.14
N ALA A 35 7.09 -0.33 -0.65
CA ALA A 35 7.85 0.89 -0.40
C ALA A 35 7.80 1.29 1.08
N ALA A 36 6.63 1.21 1.71
CA ALA A 36 6.45 1.49 3.13
C ALA A 36 7.25 0.51 4.01
N LEU A 37 7.18 -0.80 3.71
CA LEU A 37 7.98 -1.82 4.40
C LEU A 37 9.48 -1.54 4.29
N ALA A 38 9.97 -1.28 3.07
CA ALA A 38 11.38 -0.96 2.86
C ALA A 38 11.79 0.27 3.67
N SER A 39 10.98 1.31 3.67
CA SER A 39 11.21 2.54 4.41
C SER A 39 11.32 2.31 5.92
N ALA A 40 10.31 1.66 6.51
CA ALA A 40 10.28 1.37 7.94
C ALA A 40 11.47 0.49 8.39
N ARG A 41 11.82 -0.53 7.61
CA ARG A 41 12.98 -1.40 7.87
C ARG A 41 14.33 -0.70 7.78
N HIS A 42 14.37 0.47 7.12
CA HIS A 42 15.53 1.37 7.16
C HIS A 42 15.44 2.42 8.27
N GLY A 43 14.57 2.21 9.26
CA GLY A 43 14.43 3.06 10.45
C GLY A 43 13.74 4.39 10.19
N LYS A 44 12.96 4.51 9.11
CA LYS A 44 12.25 5.74 8.77
C LYS A 44 10.84 5.72 9.32
N LYS A 45 10.45 6.81 9.98
CA LYS A 45 9.06 7.02 10.42
C LYS A 45 8.18 7.20 9.17
N THR A 46 7.34 6.21 8.90
CA THR A 46 6.63 6.08 7.63
C THR A 46 5.13 6.18 7.80
N LEU A 47 4.48 6.97 6.92
CA LEU A 47 3.04 7.03 6.75
C LEU A 47 2.67 6.45 5.38
N LEU A 48 1.70 5.55 5.35
CA LEU A 48 1.03 5.07 4.14
C LEU A 48 -0.37 5.67 4.05
N ILE A 49 -0.67 6.35 2.94
CA ILE A 49 -1.98 6.96 2.67
C ILE A 49 -2.69 6.13 1.60
N GLU A 50 -3.89 5.63 1.92
CA GLU A 50 -4.72 4.85 0.99
C GLU A 50 -6.12 5.45 0.88
N LYS A 51 -6.60 5.59 -0.36
CA LYS A 51 -7.94 6.14 -0.66
C LYS A 51 -9.08 5.19 -0.32
N LEU A 52 -8.81 3.89 -0.31
CA LEU A 52 -9.76 2.86 0.09
C LEU A 52 -9.60 2.52 1.58
N ILE A 53 -10.41 1.59 2.05
CA ILE A 53 -10.36 1.06 3.41
C ILE A 53 -9.63 -0.28 3.50
N VAL A 54 -8.95 -0.68 2.43
CA VAL A 54 -8.23 -1.96 2.33
C VAL A 54 -6.94 -1.78 1.54
N LEU A 55 -5.93 -2.57 1.88
CA LEU A 55 -4.64 -2.61 1.19
C LEU A 55 -4.60 -3.63 0.05
N GLY A 56 -3.54 -3.58 -0.74
CA GLY A 56 -3.22 -4.54 -1.79
C GLY A 56 -3.63 -4.12 -3.20
N GLY A 57 -4.51 -3.13 -3.36
CA GLY A 57 -4.91 -2.59 -4.66
C GLY A 57 -5.39 -3.67 -5.64
N LEU A 58 -4.67 -3.88 -6.77
CA LEU A 58 -5.04 -4.88 -7.78
C LEU A 58 -5.11 -6.30 -7.22
N ALA A 59 -4.26 -6.64 -6.25
CA ALA A 59 -4.21 -7.97 -5.64
C ALA A 59 -5.42 -8.25 -4.73
N THR A 60 -6.18 -7.24 -4.33
CA THR A 60 -7.31 -7.35 -3.41
C THR A 60 -8.59 -6.83 -4.05
N THR A 61 -8.79 -5.53 -4.11
CA THR A 61 -9.97 -4.90 -4.71
C THR A 61 -10.05 -5.04 -6.23
N GLY A 62 -8.89 -5.18 -6.91
CA GLY A 62 -8.82 -5.44 -8.35
C GLY A 62 -9.02 -6.91 -8.73
N HIS A 63 -9.15 -7.81 -7.75
CA HIS A 63 -9.41 -9.25 -7.94
C HIS A 63 -8.35 -9.99 -8.77
N ILE A 64 -7.12 -9.47 -8.89
CA ILE A 64 -6.00 -10.20 -9.47
C ILE A 64 -5.36 -11.05 -8.37
N THR A 65 -6.01 -12.15 -8.03
CA THR A 65 -5.68 -13.01 -6.89
C THR A 65 -4.75 -14.16 -7.28
N ILE A 66 -3.80 -13.88 -8.14
CA ILE A 66 -2.76 -14.81 -8.57
C ILE A 66 -1.40 -14.15 -8.45
N TYR A 67 -0.48 -14.81 -7.75
CA TYR A 67 0.91 -14.38 -7.66
C TYR A 67 1.72 -15.11 -8.74
N LEU A 68 2.35 -14.35 -9.61
CA LEU A 68 3.15 -14.91 -10.71
C LEU A 68 4.49 -15.44 -10.19
N PRO A 69 5.14 -16.36 -10.95
CA PRO A 69 6.43 -16.93 -10.56
C PRO A 69 7.50 -15.86 -10.30
N LEU A 70 8.33 -16.10 -9.28
CA LEU A 70 9.51 -15.29 -8.97
C LEU A 70 10.79 -15.84 -9.62
N ASP A 71 10.66 -16.85 -10.47
CA ASP A 71 11.73 -17.54 -11.18
C ASP A 71 11.73 -17.26 -12.68
N ASP A 72 12.78 -17.70 -13.38
CA ASP A 72 12.94 -17.55 -14.82
C ASP A 72 12.27 -18.68 -15.64
N GLY A 73 11.54 -19.58 -14.98
CA GLY A 73 10.93 -20.77 -15.59
C GLY A 73 11.87 -21.98 -15.73
N TYR A 74 13.12 -21.84 -15.28
CA TYR A 74 14.15 -22.90 -15.26
C TYR A 74 14.61 -23.22 -13.83
N GLY A 75 13.84 -22.83 -12.81
CA GLY A 75 14.14 -23.06 -11.41
C GLY A 75 15.08 -22.03 -10.76
N ARG A 76 15.54 -21.01 -11.50
CA ARG A 76 16.39 -19.96 -10.96
C ARG A 76 15.53 -18.77 -10.50
N GLN A 77 15.60 -18.46 -9.22
CA GLN A 77 14.96 -17.27 -8.65
C GLN A 77 15.59 -15.98 -9.21
N VAL A 78 14.78 -15.11 -9.81
CA VAL A 78 15.19 -13.80 -10.36
C VAL A 78 14.63 -12.63 -9.58
N ILE A 79 13.57 -12.83 -8.78
CA ILE A 79 12.94 -11.84 -7.93
C ILE A 79 12.94 -12.37 -6.51
N GLY A 80 13.40 -11.55 -5.55
CA GLY A 80 13.50 -11.93 -4.13
C GLY A 80 13.10 -10.79 -3.19
N GLY A 81 13.55 -10.86 -1.93
CA GLY A 81 13.29 -9.84 -0.92
C GLY A 81 11.81 -9.70 -0.57
N ILE A 82 11.30 -8.48 -0.53
CA ILE A 82 9.91 -8.18 -0.17
C ILE A 82 8.92 -8.92 -1.09
N SER A 83 9.23 -9.08 -2.40
CA SER A 83 8.34 -9.81 -3.31
C SER A 83 8.17 -11.28 -2.91
N GLU A 84 9.24 -11.95 -2.47
CA GLU A 84 9.17 -13.33 -1.97
C GLU A 84 8.43 -13.40 -0.63
N GLU A 85 8.64 -12.42 0.25
CA GLU A 85 7.92 -12.31 1.52
C GLU A 85 6.41 -12.16 1.30
N LEU A 86 6.00 -11.28 0.38
CA LEU A 86 4.59 -11.09 0.04
C LEU A 86 3.98 -12.30 -0.63
N LEU A 87 4.75 -13.05 -1.45
CA LEU A 87 4.31 -14.35 -1.96
C LEU A 87 4.00 -15.31 -0.80
N LYS A 88 4.93 -15.46 0.14
CA LYS A 88 4.74 -16.33 1.31
C LYS A 88 3.56 -15.88 2.17
N LEU A 89 3.39 -14.57 2.34
CA LEU A 89 2.26 -14.00 3.07
C LEU A 89 0.93 -14.31 2.38
N SER A 90 0.85 -14.13 1.05
CA SER A 90 -0.35 -14.42 0.27
C SER A 90 -0.74 -15.91 0.30
N ALA A 91 0.26 -16.79 0.27
CA ALA A 91 0.06 -18.23 0.32
C ALA A 91 -0.43 -18.74 1.68
N ARG A 92 -0.05 -18.09 2.78
CA ARG A 92 -0.43 -18.48 4.15
C ARG A 92 -1.96 -18.58 4.33
N TYR A 93 -2.71 -17.75 3.63
CA TYR A 93 -4.17 -17.67 3.70
C TYR A 93 -4.85 -18.12 2.40
N ALA A 94 -4.13 -18.87 1.56
CA ALA A 94 -4.67 -19.34 0.29
C ALA A 94 -5.75 -20.40 0.49
N TYR A 95 -6.67 -20.46 -0.46
CA TYR A 95 -7.63 -21.56 -0.53
C TYR A 95 -6.86 -22.87 -0.80
N HIS A 96 -7.09 -23.91 0.01
CA HIS A 96 -6.52 -25.26 -0.18
C HIS A 96 -5.01 -25.42 0.02
N GLY A 97 -4.41 -24.63 0.92
CA GLY A 97 -3.04 -24.88 1.37
C GLY A 97 -2.06 -24.98 0.22
N ASN A 98 -1.85 -23.92 -0.52
CA ASN A 98 -0.78 -23.87 -1.51
C ASN A 98 0.55 -24.15 -0.79
N ASP A 99 1.10 -25.32 -1.06
CA ASP A 99 2.45 -25.64 -0.61
C ASP A 99 3.43 -24.83 -1.46
N ILE A 100 3.98 -23.77 -0.85
CA ILE A 100 5.00 -22.93 -1.47
C ILE A 100 6.40 -23.47 -1.25
N SER A 101 6.58 -24.63 -0.58
CA SER A 101 7.89 -25.23 -0.33
C SER A 101 8.59 -25.63 -1.63
N THR A 102 7.82 -25.95 -2.66
CA THR A 102 8.30 -26.45 -3.97
C THR A 102 8.45 -25.40 -5.05
N TRP A 103 8.23 -24.12 -4.75
CA TRP A 103 8.27 -23.06 -5.78
C TRP A 103 9.64 -22.86 -6.43
N LYS A 104 10.71 -23.39 -5.82
CA LYS A 104 12.08 -23.38 -6.35
C LYS A 104 12.46 -24.67 -7.12
N GLU A 105 11.52 -25.62 -7.27
CA GLU A 105 11.82 -26.85 -7.97
C GLU A 105 11.87 -26.67 -9.48
N ASP A 106 12.85 -27.31 -10.11
CA ASP A 106 13.09 -27.26 -11.55
C ASP A 106 11.83 -27.55 -12.37
N GLY A 107 11.57 -26.71 -13.37
CA GLY A 107 10.53 -26.92 -14.37
C GLY A 107 9.11 -26.60 -13.92
N ARG A 108 8.90 -26.13 -12.71
CA ARG A 108 7.58 -25.66 -12.26
C ARG A 108 7.49 -24.14 -12.33
N ARG A 109 6.59 -23.64 -13.19
CA ARG A 109 6.05 -22.29 -13.05
C ARG A 109 5.14 -22.28 -11.84
N TYR A 110 5.63 -21.77 -10.73
CA TYR A 110 4.83 -21.65 -9.54
C TYR A 110 3.89 -20.46 -9.64
N GLU A 111 2.61 -20.73 -9.68
CA GLU A 111 1.56 -19.73 -9.57
C GLU A 111 0.82 -19.94 -8.25
N CYS A 112 0.78 -18.91 -7.40
CA CYS A 112 0.04 -18.95 -6.16
C CYS A 112 -1.28 -18.22 -6.28
N LYS A 113 -2.39 -18.95 -6.17
CA LYS A 113 -3.72 -18.36 -6.01
C LYS A 113 -4.00 -18.12 -4.54
N PHE A 114 -4.44 -16.93 -4.20
CA PHE A 114 -4.65 -16.54 -2.81
C PHE A 114 -6.02 -15.89 -2.59
N ASN A 115 -6.42 -15.80 -1.30
CA ASN A 115 -7.62 -15.09 -0.87
C ASN A 115 -7.31 -13.60 -0.74
N GLY A 116 -7.85 -12.76 -1.64
CA GLY A 116 -7.61 -11.32 -1.66
C GLY A 116 -7.97 -10.62 -0.34
N PRO A 117 -9.20 -10.78 0.21
CA PRO A 117 -9.56 -10.24 1.51
C PRO A 117 -8.62 -10.64 2.64
N ALA A 118 -8.29 -11.92 2.75
CA ALA A 118 -7.37 -12.40 3.79
C ALA A 118 -5.95 -11.84 3.60
N PHE A 119 -5.50 -11.72 2.36
CA PHE A 119 -4.21 -11.09 2.05
C PHE A 119 -4.18 -9.61 2.41
N SER A 120 -5.28 -8.87 2.21
CA SER A 120 -5.38 -7.46 2.62
C SER A 120 -5.19 -7.29 4.13
N LEU A 121 -5.85 -8.14 4.94
CA LEU A 121 -5.69 -8.11 6.39
C LEU A 121 -4.27 -8.48 6.82
N ALA A 122 -3.67 -9.47 6.16
CA ALA A 122 -2.29 -9.88 6.44
C ALA A 122 -1.28 -8.79 6.08
N LEU A 123 -1.51 -8.04 4.99
CA LEU A 123 -0.70 -6.87 4.66
C LEU A 123 -0.79 -5.78 5.72
N GLU A 124 -2.00 -5.48 6.20
CA GLU A 124 -2.20 -4.50 7.26
C GLU A 124 -1.47 -4.91 8.54
N GLU A 125 -1.65 -6.15 8.98
CA GLU A 125 -0.97 -6.70 10.15
C GLU A 125 0.56 -6.59 10.01
N LEU A 126 1.10 -6.95 8.85
CA LEU A 126 2.53 -6.84 8.57
C LEU A 126 3.01 -5.39 8.66
N LEU A 127 2.33 -4.45 8.01
CA LEU A 127 2.74 -3.04 8.01
C LEU A 127 2.67 -2.44 9.41
N LEU A 128 1.62 -2.71 10.16
CA LEU A 128 1.46 -2.24 11.54
C LEU A 128 2.54 -2.82 12.46
N SER A 129 2.91 -4.09 12.29
CA SER A 129 3.98 -4.73 13.07
C SER A 129 5.36 -4.12 12.84
N GLU A 130 5.57 -3.49 11.67
CA GLU A 130 6.80 -2.75 11.33
C GLU A 130 6.73 -1.27 11.74
N GLY A 131 5.67 -0.87 12.46
CA GLY A 131 5.51 0.48 12.99
C GLY A 131 5.11 1.52 11.94
N ILE A 132 4.53 1.10 10.82
CA ILE A 132 4.03 2.00 9.78
C ILE A 132 2.66 2.53 10.19
N ASP A 133 2.48 3.84 10.15
CA ASP A 133 1.17 4.45 10.30
C ASP A 133 0.39 4.32 8.97
N ILE A 134 -0.89 3.95 9.06
CA ILE A 134 -1.75 3.82 7.88
C ILE A 134 -2.92 4.80 8.00
N LEU A 135 -3.14 5.59 6.95
CA LEU A 135 -4.25 6.53 6.84
C LEU A 135 -5.18 6.08 5.71
N TYR A 136 -6.26 5.42 6.08
CA TYR A 136 -7.31 4.98 5.17
C TYR A 136 -8.32 6.08 4.83
N ASP A 137 -9.17 5.81 3.82
CA ASP A 137 -10.25 6.71 3.37
C ASP A 137 -9.73 8.14 3.13
N SER A 138 -8.56 8.23 2.50
CA SER A 138 -7.80 9.46 2.35
C SER A 138 -7.24 9.60 0.95
N LEU A 139 -7.89 10.47 0.17
CA LEU A 139 -7.47 10.75 -1.20
C LEU A 139 -6.37 11.82 -1.19
N PHE A 140 -5.19 11.47 -1.67
CA PHE A 140 -4.13 12.45 -1.91
C PHE A 140 -4.58 13.48 -2.98
N THR A 141 -4.48 14.76 -2.67
CA THR A 141 -4.89 15.85 -3.55
C THR A 141 -3.73 16.76 -3.96
N GLY A 142 -2.61 16.70 -3.26
CA GLY A 142 -1.44 17.51 -3.62
C GLY A 142 -0.34 17.46 -2.57
N ALA A 143 0.80 18.04 -2.91
CA ALA A 143 1.94 18.20 -2.02
C ALA A 143 2.37 19.67 -1.96
N GLN A 144 2.82 20.09 -0.79
CA GLN A 144 3.45 21.38 -0.62
C GLN A 144 4.96 21.22 -0.87
N VAL A 145 5.42 21.78 -1.98
CA VAL A 145 6.84 21.68 -2.38
C VAL A 145 7.38 23.09 -2.61
N SER A 146 8.51 23.39 -1.98
CA SER A 146 9.26 24.63 -2.18
C SER A 146 10.74 24.31 -2.31
N GLU A 147 11.40 24.85 -3.32
CA GLU A 147 12.84 24.66 -3.58
C GLU A 147 13.27 23.17 -3.61
N GLY A 148 12.39 22.27 -4.10
CA GLY A 148 12.65 20.84 -4.16
C GLY A 148 12.42 20.09 -2.84
N ILE A 149 12.00 20.76 -1.79
CA ILE A 149 11.69 20.18 -0.48
C ILE A 149 10.17 20.03 -0.33
N CYS A 150 9.71 18.81 -0.03
CA CYS A 150 8.31 18.54 0.31
C CYS A 150 8.12 18.77 1.82
N SER A 151 7.32 19.76 2.19
CA SER A 151 7.02 20.09 3.59
C SER A 151 5.69 19.52 4.07
N GLY A 152 4.85 18.96 3.19
CA GLY A 152 3.60 18.37 3.55
C GLY A 152 2.80 17.83 2.38
N VAL A 153 1.73 17.11 2.69
CA VAL A 153 0.78 16.58 1.71
C VAL A 153 -0.65 16.98 2.08
N TYR A 154 -1.48 17.15 1.07
CA TYR A 154 -2.89 17.44 1.22
C TYR A 154 -3.70 16.17 0.95
N VAL A 155 -4.68 15.89 1.82
CA VAL A 155 -5.58 14.75 1.69
C VAL A 155 -7.03 15.21 1.84
N ALA A 156 -7.91 14.70 0.99
CA ALA A 156 -9.35 14.80 1.18
C ALA A 156 -9.86 13.54 1.88
N ARG A 157 -10.66 13.72 2.94
CA ARG A 157 -11.33 12.63 3.66
C ARG A 157 -12.83 12.87 3.68
N PHE A 158 -13.60 11.81 3.53
CA PHE A 158 -15.03 11.88 3.80
C PHE A 158 -15.25 12.00 5.32
N ARG A 159 -15.79 13.15 5.76
CA ARG A 159 -16.32 13.27 7.10
C ARG A 159 -17.77 12.79 7.07
N SER A 160 -18.11 11.78 7.85
CA SER A 160 -19.50 11.58 8.25
C SER A 160 -19.92 12.85 9.00
N GLY A 161 -20.92 13.57 8.45
CA GLY A 161 -21.36 14.82 9.00
C GLY A 161 -21.74 14.67 10.46
N SER A 162 -21.14 15.48 11.34
CA SER A 162 -21.76 15.81 12.60
C SER A 162 -23.06 16.52 12.25
N SER A 163 -24.20 15.94 12.61
CA SER A 163 -25.49 16.60 12.56
C SER A 163 -25.34 18.01 13.16
N ALA A 164 -25.59 19.02 12.34
CA ALA A 164 -25.83 20.35 12.87
C ALA A 164 -27.04 20.23 13.79
N SER A 165 -26.84 20.44 15.08
CA SER A 165 -27.93 20.73 16.00
C SER A 165 -28.51 22.06 15.55
N THR A 166 -29.70 22.04 14.96
CA THR A 166 -30.55 23.20 14.83
C THR A 166 -31.13 23.45 16.23
N ASP A 167 -30.60 24.45 16.89
CA ASP A 167 -31.32 25.18 17.93
C ASP A 167 -32.17 26.27 17.29
#